data_f2c176fdb2db1a5ad7e110fb151a3732
#
_entry.id   f2c176fdb2db1a5ad7e110fb151a3732
#
_cell.length_a   1.000
_cell.length_b   1.000
_cell.length_c   1.000
_cell.angle_alpha   90.00
_cell.angle_beta   90.00
_cell.angle_gamma   90.00
#
_symmetry.space_group_name_H-M   'P 1'
#
loop_
_entity.id
_entity.type
_entity.pdbx_description
1 polymer ?
#
loop_
_entity_poly.entity_id
_entity_poly.type
_entity_poly.pdbx_seq_one_letter_code
_entity_poly.pdbx_strand_id
1 'polypeptide(L)'
;IRDLIVTGVQTCALPICRISPFMIPGCIINMASGLVGIMKNLRGPNLATVTACATGLHAIGEAAWIIRRGDADVMLAGGTEGTVCPVGIGGFDSMHALSRRNDDPAHASRPFDVDRDGFVMGEGAGLLVLEEYEHAKARGAKIYCELSGYGLSGDAYHITTPATDGPVRSMQMALKHAGLKPEDIDYLNAHGTSTSVGDVNESKAVRELFGEHTDKLVVSSTKGATGHLLGGAGGIESVFTVLAIRDQVAPPTINVVNQDPECCINVCKGEPQKMEIRAAMKNNFGFGGTNATLVFQRV
;
A
#
# COMPACT_ATOMS: atom_id res chain seq x y z
N ILE A 1 -29.61 -22.67 2.26
CA ILE A 1 -29.54 -21.20 2.00
C ILE A 1 -30.45 -20.47 2.99
N ARG A 2 -31.69 -20.96 3.21
CA ARG A 2 -32.64 -20.33 4.11
C ARG A 2 -32.16 -20.30 5.56
N ASP A 3 -31.54 -21.36 6.03
CA ASP A 3 -31.02 -21.47 7.40
C ASP A 3 -29.74 -20.66 7.59
N LEU A 4 -28.92 -20.52 6.56
CA LEU A 4 -27.72 -19.67 6.59
C LEU A 4 -28.08 -18.18 6.64
N ILE A 5 -29.09 -17.77 5.88
CA ILE A 5 -29.58 -16.38 5.91
C ILE A 5 -30.21 -16.07 7.27
N VAL A 6 -31.01 -16.98 7.80
CA VAL A 6 -31.64 -16.84 9.12
C VAL A 6 -30.59 -16.85 10.23
N THR A 7 -29.60 -17.74 10.17
CA THR A 7 -28.51 -17.81 11.15
C THR A 7 -27.57 -16.58 11.06
N GLY A 8 -27.24 -16.14 9.86
CA GLY A 8 -26.47 -14.92 9.66
C GLY A 8 -27.21 -13.66 10.13
N VAL A 9 -28.50 -13.57 9.85
CA VAL A 9 -29.35 -12.48 10.33
C VAL A 9 -29.60 -12.62 11.84
N GLN A 10 -29.68 -13.82 12.41
CA GLN A 10 -29.83 -14.01 13.85
C GLN A 10 -28.55 -13.77 14.64
N THR A 11 -27.38 -14.05 14.10
CA THR A 11 -26.08 -13.70 14.73
C THR A 11 -25.82 -12.20 14.66
N CYS A 12 -26.38 -11.52 13.66
CA CYS A 12 -26.42 -10.07 13.55
C CYS A 12 -27.75 -9.44 14.03
N ALA A 13 -28.72 -10.28 14.46
CA ALA A 13 -30.11 -9.88 14.67
C ALA A 13 -30.30 -9.04 15.93
N LEU A 14 -29.81 -7.86 15.83
CA LEU A 14 -30.62 -6.76 16.36
C LEU A 14 -31.89 -6.73 15.49
N PRO A 15 -33.10 -6.74 16.10
CA PRO A 15 -34.35 -6.43 15.38
C PRO A 15 -34.10 -5.17 14.56
N ILE A 16 -34.62 -5.12 13.34
CA ILE A 16 -34.46 -3.95 12.42
C ILE A 16 -34.68 -2.61 13.13
N CYS A 17 -35.59 -2.57 14.10
CA CYS A 17 -35.84 -1.39 14.93
C CYS A 17 -34.72 -1.03 15.93
N ARG A 18 -33.70 -1.85 16.08
CA ARG A 18 -32.53 -1.62 16.94
C ARG A 18 -31.23 -1.37 16.20
N ILE A 19 -31.30 -1.25 14.85
CA ILE A 19 -30.14 -0.83 14.05
C ILE A 19 -29.82 0.61 14.42
N SER A 20 -28.55 0.86 14.74
CA SER A 20 -28.08 2.21 15.05
C SER A 20 -28.32 3.14 13.85
N PRO A 21 -28.81 4.38 14.05
CA PRO A 21 -28.90 5.38 12.97
C PRO A 21 -27.52 5.76 12.40
N PHE A 22 -26.44 5.44 13.11
CA PHE A 22 -25.06 5.65 12.67
C PHE A 22 -24.46 4.45 11.93
N MET A 23 -25.20 3.36 11.73
CA MET A 23 -24.71 2.17 11.03
C MET A 23 -24.26 2.51 9.60
N ILE A 24 -25.11 3.22 8.85
CA ILE A 24 -24.77 3.61 7.47
C ILE A 24 -23.58 4.59 7.44
N PRO A 25 -23.61 5.73 8.17
CA PRO A 25 -22.44 6.59 8.25
C PRO A 25 -21.16 5.89 8.73
N GLY A 26 -21.26 4.86 9.57
CA GLY A 26 -20.14 4.07 10.05
C GLY A 26 -19.58 3.07 9.05
N CYS A 27 -20.33 2.72 8.00
CA CYS A 27 -19.93 1.71 7.01
C CYS A 27 -19.55 2.30 5.64
N ILE A 28 -20.02 3.50 5.30
CA ILE A 28 -19.73 4.12 4.01
C ILE A 28 -18.27 4.57 3.99
N ILE A 29 -17.53 4.10 2.99
CA ILE A 29 -16.08 4.27 2.91
C ILE A 29 -15.59 5.71 2.79
N ASN A 30 -16.40 6.62 2.24
CA ASN A 30 -16.05 8.04 2.17
C ASN A 30 -16.23 8.79 3.50
N MET A 31 -16.70 8.13 4.56
CA MET A 31 -16.92 8.79 5.84
C MET A 31 -15.61 9.14 6.56
N ALA A 32 -14.54 8.40 6.36
CA ALA A 32 -13.24 8.77 6.90
C ALA A 32 -12.78 10.13 6.37
N SER A 33 -12.78 10.32 5.04
CA SER A 33 -12.44 11.60 4.41
C SER A 33 -13.48 12.68 4.73
N GLY A 34 -14.79 12.33 4.75
CA GLY A 34 -15.87 13.23 5.09
C GLY A 34 -15.74 13.81 6.52
N LEU A 35 -15.51 12.97 7.51
CA LEU A 35 -15.35 13.40 8.90
C LEU A 35 -14.10 14.27 9.09
N VAL A 36 -12.96 13.89 8.50
CA VAL A 36 -11.74 14.70 8.53
C VAL A 36 -11.98 16.05 7.86
N GLY A 37 -12.66 16.07 6.72
CA GLY A 37 -13.05 17.29 6.01
C GLY A 37 -13.87 18.23 6.89
N ILE A 38 -14.88 17.72 7.59
CA ILE A 38 -15.72 18.47 8.53
C ILE A 38 -14.87 19.00 9.69
N MET A 39 -14.09 18.12 10.35
CA MET A 39 -13.31 18.48 11.54
C MET A 39 -12.23 19.54 11.24
N LYS A 40 -11.68 19.54 10.04
CA LYS A 40 -10.60 20.45 9.61
C LYS A 40 -11.07 21.57 8.69
N ASN A 41 -12.39 21.66 8.42
CA ASN A 41 -12.97 22.64 7.50
C ASN A 41 -12.31 22.62 6.10
N LEU A 42 -12.05 21.41 5.58
CA LEU A 42 -11.50 21.22 4.25
C LEU A 42 -12.65 21.24 3.24
N ARG A 43 -12.60 22.20 2.29
CA ARG A 43 -13.71 22.47 1.38
C ARG A 43 -13.43 22.14 -0.09
N GLY A 44 -12.24 21.63 -0.38
CA GLY A 44 -11.85 21.16 -1.71
C GLY A 44 -12.48 19.81 -2.07
N PRO A 45 -12.03 19.17 -3.15
CA PRO A 45 -12.48 17.86 -3.56
C PRO A 45 -12.38 16.83 -2.42
N ASN A 46 -13.44 16.05 -2.21
CA ASN A 46 -13.50 15.02 -1.17
C ASN A 46 -14.06 13.74 -1.79
N LEU A 47 -13.24 12.71 -1.83
CA LEU A 47 -13.60 11.42 -2.44
C LEU A 47 -12.88 10.27 -1.73
N ALA A 48 -13.34 9.05 -1.98
CA ALA A 48 -12.70 7.83 -1.53
C ALA A 48 -12.47 6.91 -2.73
N THR A 49 -11.28 6.35 -2.82
CA THR A 49 -10.95 5.28 -3.75
C THR A 49 -11.23 3.92 -3.12
N VAL A 50 -11.53 2.90 -3.93
CA VAL A 50 -11.75 1.52 -3.49
C VAL A 50 -11.10 0.58 -4.48
N THR A 51 -9.90 0.13 -4.16
CA THR A 51 -9.10 -0.75 -5.02
C THR A 51 -8.32 -1.77 -4.18
N ALA A 52 -9.03 -2.36 -3.20
CA ALA A 52 -8.46 -3.33 -2.27
C ALA A 52 -7.12 -2.85 -1.68
N CYS A 53 -6.06 -3.67 -1.71
CA CYS A 53 -4.77 -3.34 -1.11
C CYS A 53 -4.03 -2.17 -1.81
N ALA A 54 -4.44 -1.76 -3.01
CA ALA A 54 -3.87 -0.62 -3.73
C ALA A 54 -4.55 0.72 -3.41
N THR A 55 -5.61 0.72 -2.60
CA THR A 55 -6.46 1.89 -2.31
C THR A 55 -5.66 3.11 -1.86
N GLY A 56 -4.76 2.96 -0.90
CA GLY A 56 -4.00 4.08 -0.35
C GLY A 56 -3.08 4.75 -1.37
N LEU A 57 -2.46 3.97 -2.28
CA LEU A 57 -1.64 4.54 -3.36
C LEU A 57 -2.50 5.22 -4.42
N HIS A 58 -3.62 4.62 -4.80
CA HIS A 58 -4.56 5.27 -5.71
C HIS A 58 -5.08 6.58 -5.13
N ALA A 59 -5.43 6.61 -3.84
CA ALA A 59 -5.86 7.85 -3.18
C ALA A 59 -4.79 8.96 -3.26
N ILE A 60 -3.52 8.62 -3.00
CA ILE A 60 -2.40 9.56 -3.09
C ILE A 60 -2.18 10.01 -4.54
N GLY A 61 -2.17 9.08 -5.49
CA GLY A 61 -1.97 9.38 -6.91
C GLY A 61 -3.09 10.25 -7.50
N GLU A 62 -4.35 9.94 -7.20
CA GLU A 62 -5.49 10.75 -7.65
C GLU A 62 -5.49 12.15 -7.02
N ALA A 63 -5.11 12.26 -5.75
CA ALA A 63 -4.96 13.57 -5.11
C ALA A 63 -3.86 14.41 -5.77
N ALA A 64 -2.74 13.80 -6.15
CA ALA A 64 -1.70 14.48 -6.92
C ALA A 64 -2.19 14.95 -8.30
N TRP A 65 -3.01 14.13 -8.99
CA TRP A 65 -3.63 14.55 -10.25
C TRP A 65 -4.63 15.69 -10.08
N ILE A 66 -5.41 15.71 -8.98
CA ILE A 66 -6.30 16.82 -8.65
C ILE A 66 -5.52 18.12 -8.50
N ILE A 67 -4.40 18.09 -7.76
CA ILE A 67 -3.50 19.25 -7.61
C ILE A 67 -2.92 19.65 -8.97
N ARG A 68 -2.41 18.69 -9.74
CA ARG A 68 -1.79 18.95 -11.04
C ARG A 68 -2.74 19.56 -12.07
N ARG A 69 -4.05 19.28 -11.97
CA ARG A 69 -5.09 19.92 -12.80
C ARG A 69 -5.48 21.31 -12.32
N GLY A 70 -5.03 21.73 -11.13
CA GLY A 70 -5.39 23.02 -10.52
C GLY A 70 -6.77 23.01 -9.82
N ASP A 71 -7.33 21.83 -9.53
CA ASP A 71 -8.61 21.71 -8.82
C ASP A 71 -8.45 21.93 -7.31
N ALA A 72 -7.23 21.84 -6.78
CA ALA A 72 -6.85 22.15 -5.40
C ALA A 72 -5.34 22.45 -5.32
N ASP A 73 -4.95 23.33 -4.38
CA ASP A 73 -3.53 23.60 -4.09
C ASP A 73 -2.96 22.63 -3.07
N VAL A 74 -3.80 22.10 -2.16
CA VAL A 74 -3.41 21.21 -1.06
C VAL A 74 -4.43 20.09 -0.93
N MET A 75 -3.96 18.86 -0.82
CA MET A 75 -4.79 17.67 -0.57
C MET A 75 -4.21 16.85 0.59
N LEU A 76 -5.08 16.36 1.47
CA LEU A 76 -4.75 15.31 2.44
C LEU A 76 -5.14 13.96 1.85
N ALA A 77 -4.18 13.07 1.63
CA ALA A 77 -4.40 11.81 0.94
C ALA A 77 -3.66 10.65 1.58
N GLY A 78 -4.19 9.46 1.46
CA GLY A 78 -3.61 8.24 2.01
C GLY A 78 -4.63 7.13 2.17
N GLY A 79 -4.47 6.33 3.22
CA GLY A 79 -5.37 5.22 3.50
C GLY A 79 -5.51 4.95 4.99
N THR A 80 -6.63 4.38 5.36
CA THR A 80 -6.92 3.91 6.72
C THR A 80 -7.61 2.56 6.65
N GLU A 81 -7.41 1.73 7.66
CA GLU A 81 -8.01 0.41 7.76
C GLU A 81 -8.32 0.06 9.22
N GLY A 82 -9.44 -0.60 9.44
CA GLY A 82 -9.90 -1.06 10.76
C GLY A 82 -10.68 -2.38 10.65
N THR A 83 -10.13 -3.37 9.91
CA THR A 83 -10.80 -4.62 9.54
C THR A 83 -10.41 -5.81 10.43
N VAL A 84 -9.58 -5.60 11.46
CA VAL A 84 -9.20 -6.68 12.40
C VAL A 84 -10.39 -6.96 13.34
N CYS A 85 -11.34 -7.72 12.81
CA CYS A 85 -12.54 -8.16 13.51
C CYS A 85 -12.88 -9.61 13.09
N PRO A 86 -13.74 -10.32 13.82
CA PRO A 86 -14.06 -11.73 13.53
C PRO A 86 -14.48 -11.98 12.08
N VAL A 87 -15.25 -11.08 11.47
CA VAL A 87 -15.70 -11.21 10.08
C VAL A 87 -14.55 -11.02 9.11
N GLY A 88 -13.70 -10.00 9.33
CA GLY A 88 -12.52 -9.73 8.48
C GLY A 88 -11.52 -10.89 8.55
N ILE A 89 -11.15 -11.31 9.76
CA ILE A 89 -10.23 -12.44 9.96
C ILE A 89 -10.81 -13.71 9.37
N GLY A 90 -12.07 -14.06 9.69
CA GLY A 90 -12.71 -15.28 9.19
C GLY A 90 -12.85 -15.30 7.68
N GLY A 91 -13.10 -14.15 7.04
CA GLY A 91 -13.18 -14.04 5.59
C GLY A 91 -11.84 -14.35 4.92
N PHE A 92 -10.75 -13.76 5.38
CA PHE A 92 -9.40 -14.01 4.83
C PHE A 92 -8.85 -15.41 5.21
N ASP A 93 -9.16 -15.92 6.41
CA ASP A 93 -8.77 -17.28 6.79
C ASP A 93 -9.48 -18.33 5.93
N SER A 94 -10.76 -18.13 5.62
CA SER A 94 -11.51 -19.02 4.71
C SER A 94 -10.92 -19.06 3.29
N MET A 95 -10.21 -18.03 2.88
CA MET A 95 -9.48 -17.98 1.61
C MET A 95 -8.06 -18.54 1.71
N HIS A 96 -7.63 -19.00 2.88
CA HIS A 96 -6.26 -19.42 3.16
C HIS A 96 -5.21 -18.34 2.83
N ALA A 97 -5.56 -17.07 3.03
CA ALA A 97 -4.69 -15.94 2.74
C ALA A 97 -3.85 -15.50 3.94
N LEU A 98 -4.28 -15.84 5.17
CA LEU A 98 -3.60 -15.47 6.40
C LEU A 98 -2.52 -16.49 6.79
N SER A 99 -1.45 -15.98 7.43
CA SER A 99 -0.50 -16.81 8.14
C SER A 99 -1.20 -17.54 9.30
N ARG A 100 -0.84 -18.81 9.48
CA ARG A 100 -1.32 -19.66 10.58
C ARG A 100 -0.26 -19.91 11.65
N ARG A 101 0.83 -19.16 11.64
CA ARG A 101 1.93 -19.26 12.61
C ARG A 101 1.54 -18.63 13.95
N ASN A 102 0.55 -19.22 14.63
CA ASN A 102 0.04 -18.72 15.92
C ASN A 102 0.93 -19.13 17.12
N ASP A 103 1.82 -20.07 16.93
CA ASP A 103 2.84 -20.50 17.89
C ASP A 103 4.03 -19.53 17.96
N ASP A 104 4.25 -18.73 16.89
CA ASP A 104 5.31 -17.73 16.83
C ASP A 104 4.82 -16.47 16.09
N PRO A 105 3.87 -15.71 16.68
CA PRO A 105 3.21 -14.59 16.00
C PRO A 105 4.15 -13.42 15.69
N ALA A 106 5.24 -13.26 16.45
CA ALA A 106 6.23 -12.19 16.20
C ALA A 106 6.97 -12.39 14.87
N HIS A 107 7.07 -13.63 14.38
CA HIS A 107 7.75 -13.99 13.15
C HIS A 107 6.78 -14.49 12.06
N ALA A 108 5.47 -14.27 12.23
CA ALA A 108 4.46 -14.73 11.27
C ALA A 108 4.51 -13.97 9.94
N SER A 109 4.60 -12.62 9.98
CA SER A 109 4.80 -11.82 8.78
C SER A 109 6.29 -11.83 8.40
N ARG A 110 6.61 -12.48 7.28
CA ARG A 110 8.00 -12.71 6.82
C ARG A 110 8.12 -12.58 5.29
N PRO A 111 7.93 -11.37 4.74
CA PRO A 111 7.98 -11.17 3.29
C PRO A 111 9.29 -11.68 2.68
N PHE A 112 9.19 -12.37 1.54
CA PHE A 112 10.32 -12.95 0.77
C PHE A 112 11.05 -14.14 1.44
N ASP A 113 10.65 -14.57 2.61
CA ASP A 113 11.22 -15.77 3.27
C ASP A 113 10.64 -17.06 2.71
N VAL A 114 11.42 -18.16 2.68
CA VAL A 114 10.96 -19.48 2.18
C VAL A 114 9.82 -20.05 3.00
N ASP A 115 9.78 -19.75 4.31
CA ASP A 115 8.79 -20.27 5.26
C ASP A 115 7.56 -19.37 5.43
N ARG A 116 7.34 -18.38 4.53
CA ARG A 116 6.15 -17.55 4.55
C ARG A 116 4.91 -18.35 4.18
N ASP A 117 3.82 -18.15 4.88
CA ASP A 117 2.59 -18.94 4.75
C ASP A 117 1.32 -18.09 4.58
N GLY A 118 1.45 -16.79 4.41
CA GLY A 118 0.33 -15.84 4.28
C GLY A 118 0.62 -14.51 4.95
N PHE A 119 -0.27 -13.55 4.78
CA PHE A 119 -0.11 -12.25 5.41
C PHE A 119 -0.68 -12.22 6.84
N VAL A 120 -0.22 -11.28 7.64
CA VAL A 120 -0.80 -10.92 8.94
C VAL A 120 -1.61 -9.65 8.75
N MET A 121 -2.86 -9.62 9.19
CA MET A 121 -3.68 -8.41 9.12
C MET A 121 -3.14 -7.34 10.07
N GLY A 122 -3.11 -6.10 9.59
CA GLY A 122 -2.80 -4.92 10.38
C GLY A 122 -3.90 -3.88 10.27
N GLU A 123 -3.95 -2.96 11.23
CA GLU A 123 -4.83 -1.80 11.26
C GLU A 123 -4.02 -0.52 11.42
N GLY A 124 -4.59 0.59 11.00
CA GLY A 124 -3.98 1.89 11.16
C GLY A 124 -4.27 2.84 10.01
N ALA A 125 -3.54 3.95 9.99
CA ALA A 125 -3.67 4.97 8.96
C ALA A 125 -2.31 5.59 8.62
N GLY A 126 -2.15 5.98 7.37
CA GLY A 126 -1.03 6.79 6.89
C GLY A 126 -1.55 7.83 5.92
N LEU A 127 -1.18 9.09 6.16
CA LEU A 127 -1.64 10.22 5.36
C LEU A 127 -0.45 11.10 4.98
N LEU A 128 -0.47 11.60 3.75
CA LEU A 128 0.42 12.63 3.25
C LEU A 128 -0.35 13.93 3.04
N VAL A 129 0.28 15.06 3.34
CA VAL A 129 -0.15 16.37 2.87
C VAL A 129 0.56 16.60 1.55
N LEU A 130 -0.19 16.56 0.46
CA LEU A 130 0.29 16.91 -0.88
C LEU A 130 0.00 18.36 -1.13
N GLU A 131 0.95 19.08 -1.69
CA GLU A 131 0.84 20.51 -1.94
C GLU A 131 1.54 20.86 -3.26
N GLU A 132 0.96 21.80 -4.00
CA GLU A 132 1.57 22.32 -5.21
C GLU A 132 2.93 22.98 -4.84
N TYR A 133 3.95 22.74 -5.67
CA TYR A 133 5.33 23.04 -5.33
C TYR A 133 5.58 24.54 -5.08
N GLU A 134 5.12 25.41 -5.98
CA GLU A 134 5.33 26.86 -5.83
C GLU A 134 4.47 27.44 -4.70
N HIS A 135 3.29 26.89 -4.45
CA HIS A 135 2.46 27.22 -3.29
C HIS A 135 3.20 26.89 -1.98
N ALA A 136 3.80 25.70 -1.88
CA ALA A 136 4.58 25.28 -0.72
C ALA A 136 5.78 26.18 -0.49
N LYS A 137 6.53 26.50 -1.54
CA LYS A 137 7.69 27.42 -1.49
C LYS A 137 7.31 28.82 -1.06
N ALA A 138 6.23 29.38 -1.61
CA ALA A 138 5.77 30.73 -1.33
C ALA A 138 5.47 30.96 0.16
N ARG A 139 4.98 29.91 0.87
CA ARG A 139 4.74 29.99 2.32
C ARG A 139 5.90 29.48 3.19
N GLY A 140 7.04 29.12 2.60
CA GLY A 140 8.20 28.60 3.32
C GLY A 140 7.99 27.23 3.95
N ALA A 141 7.19 26.36 3.33
CA ALA A 141 6.94 25.03 3.83
C ALA A 141 8.21 24.17 3.80
N LYS A 142 8.35 23.28 4.79
CA LYS A 142 9.34 22.20 4.72
C LYS A 142 8.87 21.14 3.75
N ILE A 143 9.54 21.02 2.61
CA ILE A 143 9.28 19.97 1.61
C ILE A 143 10.14 18.75 1.97
N TYR A 144 9.54 17.57 2.04
CA TYR A 144 10.24 16.32 2.33
C TYR A 144 10.78 15.67 1.07
N CYS A 145 9.95 15.62 0.03
CA CYS A 145 10.27 15.09 -1.30
C CYS A 145 9.20 15.53 -2.29
N GLU A 146 9.42 15.28 -3.56
CA GLU A 146 8.44 15.45 -4.63
C GLU A 146 7.76 14.10 -4.93
N LEU A 147 6.44 14.07 -5.06
CA LEU A 147 5.69 12.98 -5.67
C LEU A 147 5.68 13.21 -7.19
N SER A 148 6.65 12.63 -7.88
CA SER A 148 6.90 12.89 -9.30
C SER A 148 6.18 11.93 -10.25
N GLY A 149 5.90 10.71 -9.80
CA GLY A 149 5.30 9.68 -10.65
C GLY A 149 4.15 8.92 -10.00
N TYR A 150 3.14 8.64 -10.80
CA TYR A 150 2.02 7.78 -10.44
C TYR A 150 1.68 6.86 -11.62
N GLY A 151 1.65 5.56 -11.37
CA GLY A 151 1.26 4.54 -12.34
C GLY A 151 0.14 3.67 -11.80
N LEU A 152 -0.76 3.28 -12.67
CA LEU A 152 -1.86 2.38 -12.37
C LEU A 152 -2.08 1.42 -13.54
N SER A 153 -2.55 0.21 -13.23
CA SER A 153 -2.90 -0.79 -14.24
C SER A 153 -3.90 -1.80 -13.68
N GLY A 154 -4.52 -2.54 -14.59
CA GLY A 154 -5.35 -3.70 -14.25
C GLY A 154 -4.77 -4.96 -14.86
N ASP A 155 -4.80 -6.08 -14.13
CA ASP A 155 -4.29 -7.38 -14.60
C ASP A 155 -5.17 -8.02 -15.68
N ALA A 156 -6.48 -7.85 -15.57
CA ALA A 156 -7.49 -8.53 -16.40
C ALA A 156 -7.28 -10.05 -16.46
N TYR A 157 -6.88 -10.65 -15.31
CA TYR A 157 -6.48 -12.06 -15.24
C TYR A 157 -7.36 -12.87 -14.27
N HIS A 158 -7.22 -12.66 -12.98
CA HIS A 158 -7.93 -13.42 -11.95
C HIS A 158 -8.30 -12.51 -10.76
N ILE A 159 -9.38 -12.86 -10.03
CA ILE A 159 -9.88 -12.01 -8.93
C ILE A 159 -8.90 -11.90 -7.76
N THR A 160 -8.11 -12.93 -7.48
CA THR A 160 -7.18 -12.96 -6.34
C THR A 160 -5.73 -13.31 -6.69
N THR A 161 -5.51 -13.99 -7.82
CA THR A 161 -4.16 -14.37 -8.27
C THR A 161 -3.57 -13.23 -9.10
N PRO A 162 -2.44 -12.64 -8.69
CA PRO A 162 -1.83 -11.55 -9.44
C PRO A 162 -1.21 -12.05 -10.76
N ALA A 163 -1.30 -11.24 -11.80
CA ALA A 163 -0.48 -11.39 -13.01
C ALA A 163 0.90 -10.73 -12.80
N THR A 164 1.87 -11.05 -13.63
CA THR A 164 3.21 -10.43 -13.55
C THR A 164 3.27 -9.12 -14.34
N ASP A 165 2.61 -9.05 -15.48
CA ASP A 165 2.68 -7.92 -16.43
C ASP A 165 1.93 -6.67 -15.93
N GLY A 166 0.87 -6.82 -15.13
CA GLY A 166 0.14 -5.69 -14.55
C GLY A 166 1.03 -4.81 -13.65
N PRO A 167 1.71 -5.38 -12.64
CA PRO A 167 2.73 -4.69 -11.86
C PRO A 167 3.81 -4.00 -12.71
N VAL A 168 4.32 -4.66 -13.75
CA VAL A 168 5.31 -4.07 -14.68
C VAL A 168 4.76 -2.82 -15.34
N ARG A 169 3.53 -2.87 -15.90
CA ARG A 169 2.89 -1.72 -16.55
C ARG A 169 2.66 -0.55 -15.57
N SER A 170 2.27 -0.85 -14.32
CA SER A 170 2.09 0.16 -13.29
C SER A 170 3.41 0.88 -12.98
N MET A 171 4.49 0.14 -12.76
CA MET A 171 5.82 0.68 -12.52
C MET A 171 6.35 1.48 -13.71
N GLN A 172 6.19 0.97 -14.95
CA GLN A 172 6.58 1.67 -16.18
C GLN A 172 5.86 3.01 -16.34
N MET A 173 4.54 3.03 -16.06
CA MET A 173 3.75 4.26 -16.12
C MET A 173 4.22 5.28 -15.08
N ALA A 174 4.52 4.84 -13.85
CA ALA A 174 5.02 5.71 -12.80
C ALA A 174 6.38 6.33 -13.17
N LEU A 175 7.31 5.53 -13.72
CA LEU A 175 8.59 6.03 -14.23
C LEU A 175 8.42 7.03 -15.36
N LYS A 176 7.53 6.72 -16.32
CA LYS A 176 7.21 7.64 -17.43
C LYS A 176 6.70 8.99 -16.93
N HIS A 177 5.81 8.99 -15.93
CA HIS A 177 5.27 10.23 -15.36
C HIS A 177 6.33 11.00 -14.57
N ALA A 178 7.26 10.30 -13.91
CA ALA A 178 8.38 10.90 -13.19
C ALA A 178 9.50 11.41 -14.12
N GLY A 179 9.51 11.01 -15.39
CA GLY A 179 10.60 11.30 -16.33
C GLY A 179 11.89 10.57 -15.98
N LEU A 180 11.79 9.45 -15.26
CA LEU A 180 12.92 8.65 -14.78
C LEU A 180 13.04 7.32 -15.56
N LYS A 181 14.25 6.76 -15.50
CA LYS A 181 14.56 5.41 -15.95
C LYS A 181 14.63 4.45 -14.76
N PRO A 182 14.56 3.13 -14.99
CA PRO A 182 14.71 2.17 -13.90
C PRO A 182 16.00 2.37 -13.08
N GLU A 183 17.11 2.74 -13.72
CA GLU A 183 18.41 2.94 -13.09
C GLU A 183 18.48 4.13 -12.12
N ASP A 184 17.49 5.03 -12.20
CA ASP A 184 17.42 6.22 -11.34
C ASP A 184 16.78 5.92 -9.98
N ILE A 185 16.14 4.74 -9.82
CA ILE A 185 15.49 4.33 -8.57
C ILE A 185 16.51 3.63 -7.67
N ASP A 186 16.74 4.19 -6.50
CA ASP A 186 17.70 3.64 -5.52
C ASP A 186 17.02 2.69 -4.52
N TYR A 187 15.75 2.94 -4.19
CA TYR A 187 14.99 2.19 -3.20
C TYR A 187 13.56 1.85 -3.66
N LEU A 188 13.13 0.62 -3.41
CA LEU A 188 11.76 0.16 -3.64
C LEU A 188 11.14 -0.32 -2.32
N ASN A 189 10.08 0.36 -1.86
CA ASN A 189 9.19 -0.17 -0.86
C ASN A 189 8.15 -1.06 -1.55
N ALA A 190 8.35 -2.36 -1.44
CA ALA A 190 7.56 -3.37 -2.13
C ALA A 190 6.16 -3.55 -1.53
N HIS A 191 5.29 -4.17 -2.29
CA HIS A 191 4.02 -4.69 -1.76
C HIS A 191 4.28 -5.80 -0.75
N GLY A 192 5.09 -6.82 -1.08
CA GLY A 192 5.67 -7.82 -0.21
C GLY A 192 4.78 -8.24 0.96
N THR A 193 3.74 -9.04 0.70
CA THR A 193 2.69 -9.36 1.68
C THR A 193 2.98 -10.59 2.54
N SER A 194 4.12 -11.25 2.34
CA SER A 194 4.41 -12.55 2.97
C SER A 194 3.53 -13.70 2.44
N THR A 195 3.04 -13.57 1.21
CA THR A 195 2.29 -14.65 0.54
C THR A 195 3.19 -15.41 -0.43
N SER A 196 2.95 -16.71 -0.58
CA SER A 196 3.78 -17.59 -1.40
C SER A 196 3.86 -17.16 -2.87
N VAL A 197 2.72 -16.76 -3.44
CA VAL A 197 2.62 -16.37 -4.87
C VAL A 197 2.90 -14.88 -5.07
N GLY A 198 2.39 -14.02 -4.18
CA GLY A 198 2.47 -12.57 -4.35
C GLY A 198 3.91 -12.06 -4.36
N ASP A 199 4.71 -12.51 -3.40
CA ASP A 199 6.10 -12.06 -3.25
C ASP A 199 6.99 -12.52 -4.42
N VAL A 200 6.76 -13.73 -4.94
CA VAL A 200 7.46 -14.25 -6.14
C VAL A 200 7.07 -13.45 -7.37
N ASN A 201 5.77 -13.19 -7.57
CA ASN A 201 5.29 -12.44 -8.74
C ASN A 201 5.81 -11.00 -8.74
N GLU A 202 5.81 -10.33 -7.59
CA GLU A 202 6.38 -8.99 -7.48
C GLU A 202 7.88 -9.02 -7.79
N SER A 203 8.62 -9.99 -7.24
CA SER A 203 10.06 -10.14 -7.49
C SER A 203 10.35 -10.35 -8.98
N LYS A 204 9.54 -11.15 -9.68
CA LYS A 204 9.65 -11.35 -11.14
C LYS A 204 9.36 -10.05 -11.90
N ALA A 205 8.30 -9.33 -11.53
CA ALA A 205 7.96 -8.04 -12.15
C ALA A 205 9.07 -6.99 -11.96
N VAL A 206 9.65 -6.93 -10.76
CA VAL A 206 10.81 -6.05 -10.48
C VAL A 206 11.99 -6.45 -11.34
N ARG A 207 12.33 -7.73 -11.42
CA ARG A 207 13.45 -8.22 -12.25
C ARG A 207 13.21 -7.94 -13.74
N GLU A 208 11.98 -8.09 -14.22
CA GLU A 208 11.62 -7.80 -15.61
C GLU A 208 11.83 -6.33 -15.97
N LEU A 209 11.40 -5.41 -15.08
CA LEU A 209 11.49 -3.98 -15.32
C LEU A 209 12.91 -3.43 -15.15
N PHE A 210 13.59 -3.83 -14.07
CA PHE A 210 14.86 -3.25 -13.67
C PHE A 210 16.09 -3.99 -14.25
N GLY A 211 15.90 -5.19 -14.82
CA GLY A 211 16.99 -5.97 -15.43
C GLY A 211 18.15 -6.17 -14.47
N GLU A 212 19.36 -5.88 -14.92
CA GLU A 212 20.58 -5.99 -14.11
C GLU A 212 20.62 -4.98 -12.94
N HIS A 213 19.90 -3.85 -13.05
CA HIS A 213 19.83 -2.87 -11.98
C HIS A 213 19.15 -3.41 -10.72
N THR A 214 18.34 -4.47 -10.83
CA THR A 214 17.71 -5.16 -9.69
C THR A 214 18.72 -5.57 -8.60
N ASP A 215 19.95 -5.89 -8.98
CA ASP A 215 20.99 -6.31 -8.02
C ASP A 215 21.53 -5.13 -7.19
N LYS A 216 21.33 -3.89 -7.67
CA LYS A 216 21.69 -2.64 -6.99
C LYS A 216 20.50 -1.99 -6.30
N LEU A 217 19.30 -2.18 -6.81
CA LEU A 217 18.05 -1.66 -6.26
C LEU A 217 17.81 -2.28 -4.88
N VAL A 218 17.81 -1.44 -3.84
CA VAL A 218 17.50 -1.92 -2.49
C VAL A 218 15.98 -2.05 -2.34
N VAL A 219 15.52 -3.23 -1.96
CA VAL A 219 14.09 -3.54 -1.82
C VAL A 219 13.77 -3.89 -0.38
N SER A 220 12.68 -3.36 0.17
CA SER A 220 12.17 -3.84 1.45
C SER A 220 10.64 -3.87 1.50
N SER A 221 10.10 -4.74 2.34
CA SER A 221 8.70 -4.73 2.74
C SER A 221 8.59 -4.42 4.22
N THR A 222 7.97 -3.31 4.54
CA THR A 222 7.69 -2.92 5.94
C THR A 222 6.57 -3.73 6.58
N LYS A 223 5.87 -4.57 5.79
CA LYS A 223 4.81 -5.46 6.28
C LYS A 223 5.32 -6.57 7.21
N GLY A 224 6.63 -6.85 7.21
CA GLY A 224 7.24 -7.67 8.25
C GLY A 224 6.98 -7.12 9.66
N ALA A 225 6.99 -5.79 9.80
CA ALA A 225 6.80 -5.10 11.08
C ALA A 225 5.35 -4.69 11.35
N THR A 226 4.62 -4.23 10.32
CA THR A 226 3.28 -3.65 10.48
C THR A 226 2.15 -4.63 10.21
N GLY A 227 2.43 -5.77 9.60
CA GLY A 227 1.41 -6.55 8.93
C GLY A 227 0.89 -5.85 7.68
N HIS A 228 -0.15 -6.39 7.10
CA HIS A 228 -0.81 -5.87 5.91
C HIS A 228 -2.08 -5.09 6.29
N LEU A 229 -2.04 -3.76 6.18
CA LEU A 229 -3.17 -2.88 6.49
C LEU A 229 -4.19 -2.79 5.33
N LEU A 230 -4.21 -3.74 4.42
CA LEU A 230 -5.17 -3.78 3.30
C LEU A 230 -5.25 -2.41 2.58
N GLY A 231 -6.43 -1.75 2.62
CA GLY A 231 -6.61 -0.43 2.01
C GLY A 231 -5.77 0.69 2.63
N GLY A 232 -5.42 0.57 3.91
CA GLY A 232 -4.55 1.51 4.63
C GLY A 232 -3.05 1.36 4.32
N ALA A 233 -2.64 0.19 3.78
CA ALA A 233 -1.24 -0.15 3.56
C ALA A 233 -0.49 0.90 2.72
N GLY A 234 -1.06 1.31 1.59
CA GLY A 234 -0.43 2.29 0.71
C GLY A 234 -0.17 3.63 1.37
N GLY A 235 -1.04 4.04 2.29
CA GLY A 235 -0.87 5.27 3.05
C GLY A 235 0.33 5.23 3.98
N ILE A 236 0.37 4.26 4.92
CA ILE A 236 1.45 4.16 5.90
C ILE A 236 2.81 3.88 5.24
N GLU A 237 2.84 3.03 4.21
CA GLU A 237 4.05 2.67 3.49
C GLU A 237 4.60 3.83 2.65
N SER A 238 3.73 4.72 2.14
CA SER A 238 4.15 5.97 1.51
C SER A 238 4.81 6.90 2.51
N VAL A 239 4.28 6.99 3.74
CA VAL A 239 4.95 7.75 4.82
C VAL A 239 6.33 7.18 5.08
N PHE A 240 6.51 5.87 5.20
CA PHE A 240 7.82 5.24 5.40
C PHE A 240 8.76 5.51 4.22
N THR A 241 8.25 5.50 2.98
CA THR A 241 9.06 5.79 1.78
C THR A 241 9.56 7.25 1.78
N VAL A 242 8.70 8.20 2.13
CA VAL A 242 9.08 9.62 2.29
C VAL A 242 10.12 9.79 3.40
N LEU A 243 9.95 9.09 4.52
CA LEU A 243 10.91 9.14 5.62
C LEU A 243 12.24 8.49 5.24
N ALA A 244 12.24 7.41 4.45
CA ALA A 244 13.45 6.79 3.93
C ALA A 244 14.28 7.79 3.09
N ILE A 245 13.61 8.57 2.21
CA ILE A 245 14.27 9.64 1.45
C ILE A 245 14.80 10.74 2.38
N ARG A 246 14.02 11.19 3.36
CA ARG A 246 14.43 12.22 4.31
C ARG A 246 15.66 11.82 5.10
N ASP A 247 15.67 10.59 5.61
CA ASP A 247 16.68 10.11 6.57
C ASP A 247 17.84 9.39 5.88
N GLN A 248 17.73 9.15 4.55
CA GLN A 248 18.72 8.42 3.74
C GLN A 248 18.99 7.02 4.29
N VAL A 249 17.93 6.33 4.67
CA VAL A 249 17.94 5.00 5.26
C VAL A 249 16.82 4.14 4.67
N ALA A 250 17.16 3.04 4.04
CA ALA A 250 16.18 2.02 3.66
C ALA A 250 15.76 1.23 4.91
N PRO A 251 14.45 1.17 5.25
CA PRO A 251 13.99 0.35 6.36
C PRO A 251 14.14 -1.15 6.01
N PRO A 252 14.37 -2.01 7.00
CA PRO A 252 14.56 -3.43 6.74
C PRO A 252 13.25 -4.18 6.48
N THR A 253 13.35 -5.29 5.78
CA THR A 253 12.39 -6.38 5.86
C THR A 253 12.79 -7.27 7.03
N ILE A 254 12.03 -7.25 8.11
CA ILE A 254 12.30 -8.12 9.26
C ILE A 254 11.78 -9.54 8.99
N ASN A 255 12.24 -10.50 9.78
CA ASN A 255 11.85 -11.92 9.74
C ASN A 255 12.30 -12.69 8.47
N VAL A 256 13.14 -12.12 7.63
CA VAL A 256 13.75 -12.85 6.51
C VAL A 256 14.98 -13.60 7.01
N VAL A 257 14.84 -14.87 7.34
CA VAL A 257 15.94 -15.75 7.76
C VAL A 257 16.58 -16.38 6.52
N ASN A 258 15.74 -16.99 5.67
CA ASN A 258 16.17 -17.63 4.42
C ASN A 258 15.36 -17.01 3.28
N GLN A 259 15.96 -16.11 2.51
CA GLN A 259 15.30 -15.54 1.36
C GLN A 259 14.96 -16.63 0.34
N ASP A 260 13.71 -16.65 -0.12
CA ASP A 260 13.27 -17.55 -1.17
C ASP A 260 14.07 -17.32 -2.45
N PRO A 261 14.74 -18.35 -3.01
CA PRO A 261 15.52 -18.23 -4.24
C PRO A 261 14.67 -17.79 -5.45
N GLU A 262 13.35 -18.00 -5.44
CA GLU A 262 12.48 -17.46 -6.48
C GLU A 262 12.23 -15.95 -6.34
N CYS A 263 12.50 -15.37 -5.16
CA CYS A 263 12.47 -13.93 -4.92
C CYS A 263 13.85 -13.31 -5.25
N CYS A 264 14.19 -13.27 -6.55
CA CYS A 264 15.50 -12.84 -7.07
C CYS A 264 15.68 -11.32 -7.05
N ILE A 265 15.59 -10.67 -5.88
CA ILE A 265 15.74 -9.23 -5.66
C ILE A 265 16.67 -8.97 -4.49
N ASN A 266 17.26 -7.79 -4.43
CA ASN A 266 18.18 -7.38 -3.36
C ASN A 266 17.39 -6.88 -2.13
N VAL A 267 17.00 -7.80 -1.25
CA VAL A 267 16.20 -7.47 -0.05
C VAL A 267 17.10 -6.89 1.06
N CYS A 268 16.75 -5.70 1.55
CA CYS A 268 17.29 -5.15 2.79
C CYS A 268 16.75 -5.99 3.98
N LYS A 269 17.59 -6.81 4.60
CA LYS A 269 17.20 -7.81 5.62
C LYS A 269 17.63 -7.40 7.01
N GLY A 270 16.73 -7.58 7.98
CA GLY A 270 17.01 -7.49 9.41
C GLY A 270 17.31 -6.08 9.90
N GLU A 271 18.36 -5.45 9.42
CA GLU A 271 18.84 -4.14 9.86
C GLU A 271 18.61 -3.05 8.81
N PRO A 272 18.37 -1.78 9.23
CA PRO A 272 18.23 -0.66 8.31
C PRO A 272 19.56 -0.37 7.57
N GLN A 273 19.46 -0.07 6.29
CA GLN A 273 20.59 0.23 5.44
C GLN A 273 20.72 1.74 5.18
N LYS A 274 21.80 2.35 5.65
CA LYS A 274 22.16 3.73 5.25
C LYS A 274 22.64 3.74 3.80
N MET A 275 22.03 4.59 2.98
CA MET A 275 22.35 4.70 1.55
C MET A 275 21.87 6.04 1.01
N GLU A 276 22.42 6.47 -0.11
CA GLU A 276 21.85 7.58 -0.85
C GLU A 276 20.54 7.15 -1.53
N ILE A 277 19.45 7.88 -1.28
CA ILE A 277 18.14 7.68 -1.90
C ILE A 277 17.75 8.98 -2.59
N ARG A 278 17.98 9.07 -3.90
CA ARG A 278 17.60 10.20 -4.75
C ARG A 278 16.16 10.04 -5.21
N ALA A 279 15.79 8.81 -5.57
CA ALA A 279 14.44 8.46 -5.92
C ALA A 279 14.05 7.11 -5.32
N ALA A 280 12.81 7.04 -4.85
CA ALA A 280 12.23 5.82 -4.30
C ALA A 280 10.90 5.50 -4.99
N MET A 281 10.64 4.20 -5.18
CA MET A 281 9.39 3.69 -5.71
C MET A 281 8.60 2.97 -4.62
N LYS A 282 7.28 3.05 -4.67
CA LYS A 282 6.37 2.33 -3.77
C LYS A 282 5.30 1.59 -4.57
N ASN A 283 5.17 0.29 -4.33
CA ASN A 283 4.19 -0.58 -4.99
C ASN A 283 3.10 -1.07 -4.04
N ASN A 284 1.85 -1.10 -4.53
CA ASN A 284 0.78 -1.91 -3.94
C ASN A 284 -0.05 -2.57 -5.04
N PHE A 285 -0.35 -3.84 -4.82
CA PHE A 285 -1.15 -4.67 -5.74
C PHE A 285 -2.33 -5.24 -4.97
N GLY A 286 -3.53 -5.12 -5.55
CA GLY A 286 -4.78 -5.46 -4.87
C GLY A 286 -5.56 -6.57 -5.56
N PHE A 287 -6.38 -7.27 -4.80
CA PHE A 287 -7.39 -8.18 -5.34
C PHE A 287 -8.26 -7.46 -6.37
N GLY A 288 -8.71 -8.19 -7.39
CA GLY A 288 -9.29 -7.62 -8.59
C GLY A 288 -8.25 -7.22 -9.64
N GLY A 289 -6.96 -7.50 -9.38
CA GLY A 289 -5.87 -7.18 -10.29
C GLY A 289 -5.61 -5.67 -10.42
N THR A 290 -5.82 -4.91 -9.36
CA THR A 290 -5.59 -3.47 -9.34
C THR A 290 -4.16 -3.17 -8.85
N ASN A 291 -3.38 -2.48 -9.65
CA ASN A 291 -1.98 -2.17 -9.35
C ASN A 291 -1.77 -0.66 -9.27
N ALA A 292 -1.02 -0.22 -8.29
CA ALA A 292 -0.63 1.16 -8.10
C ALA A 292 0.85 1.27 -7.75
N THR A 293 1.52 2.24 -8.35
CA THR A 293 2.92 2.58 -8.11
C THR A 293 3.08 4.08 -7.97
N LEU A 294 3.79 4.52 -6.95
CA LEU A 294 4.21 5.91 -6.77
C LEU A 294 5.73 6.03 -6.87
N VAL A 295 6.20 7.16 -7.37
CA VAL A 295 7.62 7.54 -7.39
C VAL A 295 7.79 8.85 -6.65
N PHE A 296 8.69 8.84 -5.68
CA PHE A 296 9.09 9.99 -4.88
C PHE A 296 10.54 10.35 -5.18
N GLN A 297 10.82 11.64 -5.34
CA GLN A 297 12.17 12.15 -5.59
C GLN A 297 12.61 13.13 -4.51
N ARG A 298 13.87 13.08 -4.14
CA ARG A 298 14.50 14.05 -3.27
C ARG A 298 14.54 15.41 -3.96
N VAL A 299 14.19 16.47 -3.23
CA VAL A 299 14.23 17.88 -3.68
C VAL A 299 15.56 18.51 -3.28
#